data_6951aeb29f29a095d50eb2b2483fcee4
#
_entry.id   6951aeb29f29a095d50eb2b2483fcee4
#
_cell.length_a   1.000
_cell.length_b   1.000
_cell.length_c   1.000
_cell.angle_alpha   90.00
_cell.angle_beta   90.00
_cell.angle_gamma   90.00
#
_symmetry.space_group_name_H-M   'P 1'
#
loop_
_entity.id
_entity.type
_entity.pdbx_description
1 polymer ?
#
loop_
_entity_poly.entity_id
_entity_poly.type
_entity_poly.pdbx_seq_one_letter_code
_entity_poly.pdbx_strand_id
1 'polypeptide(L)'
;MIANERQYRISKAELRRFEEASASRQDYEPSEGVDPRMREVMAAALESQAETLRSEIKRYEDLRDGRVSQRQLEGFLDLLTALVEARIAAGLTQRALAERLGLQEQQVQRWEANLYSGVGMERLQEVADALGMQVRETVSYTVP
;
A
#
# COMPACT_ATOMS: atom_id res chain seq x y z
N MET A 1 -2.82 -1.25 0.80
CA MET A 1 -1.56 -0.46 0.74
C MET A 1 -1.32 0.28 2.05
N ILE A 2 -0.12 0.23 2.56
CA ILE A 2 0.29 0.93 3.80
C ILE A 2 0.73 2.36 3.42
N ALA A 3 0.06 3.36 3.98
CA ALA A 3 0.33 4.78 3.67
C ALA A 3 1.04 5.54 4.80
N ASN A 4 1.08 5.02 6.03
CA ASN A 4 1.69 5.72 7.15
C ASN A 4 2.20 4.75 8.23
N GLU A 5 2.98 5.27 9.17
CA GLU A 5 3.61 4.49 10.24
C GLU A 5 2.60 3.79 11.17
N ARG A 6 1.42 4.38 11.38
CA ARG A 6 0.36 3.75 12.18
C ARG A 6 -0.16 2.48 11.49
N GLN A 7 -0.47 2.58 10.20
CA GLN A 7 -0.92 1.42 9.41
C GLN A 7 0.17 0.36 9.34
N TYR A 8 1.43 0.76 9.13
CA TYR A 8 2.58 -0.15 9.14
C TYR A 8 2.66 -0.98 10.42
N ARG A 9 2.56 -0.34 11.59
CA ARG A 9 2.57 -1.07 12.88
C ARG A 9 1.40 -2.01 13.04
N ILE A 10 0.21 -1.61 12.59
CA ILE A 10 -0.99 -2.46 12.63
C ILE A 10 -0.78 -3.68 11.72
N SER A 11 -0.35 -3.48 10.47
CA SER A 11 -0.12 -4.57 9.51
C SER A 11 0.96 -5.55 9.99
N LYS A 12 2.03 -5.07 10.63
CA LYS A 12 3.06 -5.95 11.23
C LYS A 12 2.50 -6.78 12.39
N ALA A 13 1.67 -6.19 13.24
CA ALA A 13 1.04 -6.92 14.33
C ALA A 13 0.04 -7.97 13.81
N GLU A 14 -0.68 -7.65 12.75
CA GLU A 14 -1.62 -8.57 12.10
C GLU A 14 -0.88 -9.73 11.42
N LEU A 15 0.18 -9.46 10.65
CA LEU A 15 1.02 -10.50 10.05
C LEU A 15 1.54 -11.48 11.11
N ARG A 16 2.06 -10.96 12.22
CA ARG A 16 2.55 -11.83 13.32
C ARG A 16 1.44 -12.72 13.86
N ARG A 17 0.21 -12.22 14.03
CA ARG A 17 -0.94 -13.03 14.46
C ARG A 17 -1.28 -14.14 13.47
N PHE A 18 -1.20 -13.87 12.16
CA PHE A 18 -1.40 -14.90 11.14
C PHE A 18 -0.31 -15.96 11.18
N GLU A 19 0.94 -15.57 11.35
CA GLU A 19 2.08 -16.49 11.43
C GLU A 19 2.00 -17.37 12.71
N GLU A 20 1.65 -16.79 13.86
CA GLU A 20 1.42 -17.51 15.11
C GLU A 20 0.24 -18.49 14.98
N ALA A 21 -0.86 -18.08 14.36
CA ALA A 21 -2.02 -18.95 14.12
C ALA A 21 -1.71 -20.09 13.15
N SER A 22 -0.89 -19.85 12.14
CA SER A 22 -0.43 -20.87 11.20
C SER A 22 0.49 -21.90 11.88
N ALA A 23 1.45 -21.43 12.69
CA ALA A 23 2.35 -22.30 13.45
C ALA A 23 1.58 -23.18 14.45
N SER A 24 0.64 -22.61 15.21
CA SER A 24 -0.16 -23.35 16.18
C SER A 24 -1.06 -24.44 15.56
N ARG A 25 -1.42 -24.29 14.29
CA ARG A 25 -2.21 -25.30 13.56
C ARG A 25 -1.40 -26.51 13.12
N GLN A 26 -0.09 -26.36 12.92
CA GLN A 26 0.80 -27.48 12.59
C GLN A 26 0.99 -28.44 13.76
N ASP A 27 0.85 -27.92 15.00
CA ASP A 27 1.01 -28.70 16.24
C ASP A 27 -0.32 -29.28 16.76
N TYR A 28 -1.46 -28.93 16.13
CA TYR A 28 -2.78 -29.33 16.61
C TYR A 28 -3.27 -30.58 15.90
N GLU A 29 -3.51 -31.67 16.66
CA GLU A 29 -4.21 -32.86 16.17
C GLU A 29 -5.62 -32.45 15.66
N PRO A 30 -6.06 -33.01 14.54
CA PRO A 30 -7.34 -32.59 13.93
C PRO A 30 -8.49 -32.90 14.90
N SER A 31 -9.22 -31.85 15.32
CA SER A 31 -10.50 -32.03 15.99
C SER A 31 -11.45 -32.84 15.09
N GLU A 32 -12.02 -33.91 15.64
CA GLU A 32 -13.03 -34.73 14.98
C GLU A 32 -14.15 -33.83 14.44
N GLY A 33 -14.42 -33.89 13.13
CA GLY A 33 -15.60 -33.29 12.53
C GLY A 33 -15.35 -32.19 11.48
N VAL A 34 -14.11 -31.75 11.23
CA VAL A 34 -13.84 -30.78 10.15
C VAL A 34 -13.30 -31.50 8.91
N ASP A 35 -13.97 -31.31 7.77
CA ASP A 35 -13.57 -31.88 6.47
C ASP A 35 -12.11 -31.46 6.15
N PRO A 36 -11.23 -32.42 5.81
CA PRO A 36 -9.85 -32.13 5.41
C PRO A 36 -9.71 -31.09 4.33
N ARG A 37 -10.62 -31.09 3.34
CA ARG A 37 -10.65 -30.10 2.24
C ARG A 37 -10.94 -28.70 2.76
N MET A 38 -11.85 -28.56 3.70
CA MET A 38 -12.17 -27.25 4.31
C MET A 38 -10.96 -26.70 5.07
N ARG A 39 -10.22 -27.55 5.78
CA ARG A 39 -8.99 -27.16 6.48
C ARG A 39 -7.92 -26.66 5.52
N GLU A 40 -7.74 -27.36 4.41
CA GLU A 40 -6.78 -26.97 3.36
C GLU A 40 -7.15 -25.62 2.73
N VAL A 41 -8.42 -25.39 2.40
CA VAL A 41 -8.92 -24.11 1.86
C VAL A 41 -8.72 -22.98 2.87
N MET A 42 -9.01 -23.19 4.15
CA MET A 42 -8.80 -22.18 5.20
C MET A 42 -7.32 -21.87 5.41
N ALA A 43 -6.45 -22.88 5.37
CA ALA A 43 -5.00 -22.67 5.46
C ALA A 43 -4.47 -21.88 4.28
N ALA A 44 -4.89 -22.20 3.05
CA ALA A 44 -4.51 -21.50 1.85
C ALA A 44 -5.00 -20.02 1.87
N ALA A 45 -6.21 -19.76 2.35
CA ALA A 45 -6.76 -18.41 2.49
C ALA A 45 -5.94 -17.56 3.49
N LEU A 46 -5.56 -18.13 4.62
CA LEU A 46 -4.71 -17.44 5.62
C LEU A 46 -3.31 -17.15 5.07
N GLU A 47 -2.70 -18.11 4.37
CA GLU A 47 -1.39 -17.90 3.76
C GLU A 47 -1.44 -16.81 2.68
N SER A 48 -2.49 -16.78 1.86
CA SER A 48 -2.70 -15.73 0.86
C SER A 48 -2.82 -14.34 1.51
N GLN A 49 -3.51 -14.23 2.63
CA GLN A 49 -3.61 -12.97 3.39
C GLN A 49 -2.26 -12.57 4.00
N ALA A 50 -1.53 -13.52 4.57
CA ALA A 50 -0.20 -13.27 5.12
C ALA A 50 0.77 -12.80 4.03
N GLU A 51 0.74 -13.40 2.85
CA GLU A 51 1.59 -13.01 1.72
C GLU A 51 1.25 -11.59 1.22
N THR A 52 -0.02 -11.25 1.16
CA THR A 52 -0.45 -9.88 0.83
C THR A 52 0.10 -8.87 1.83
N LEU A 53 0.00 -9.16 3.14
CA LEU A 53 0.55 -8.30 4.19
C LEU A 53 2.09 -8.18 4.10
N ARG A 54 2.80 -9.30 3.86
CA ARG A 54 4.26 -9.29 3.67
C ARG A 54 4.66 -8.39 2.51
N SER A 55 3.97 -8.50 1.38
CA SER A 55 4.22 -7.69 0.18
C SER A 55 3.99 -6.20 0.45
N GLU A 56 2.90 -5.83 1.12
CA GLU A 56 2.60 -4.44 1.47
C GLU A 56 3.61 -3.87 2.48
N ILE A 57 3.97 -4.65 3.50
CA ILE A 57 4.98 -4.26 4.49
C ILE A 57 6.32 -4.04 3.81
N LYS A 58 6.75 -5.01 2.99
CA LYS A 58 8.01 -4.91 2.24
C LYS A 58 8.02 -3.67 1.34
N ARG A 59 6.94 -3.42 0.60
CA ARG A 59 6.84 -2.24 -0.28
C ARG A 59 6.98 -0.94 0.51
N TYR A 60 6.30 -0.82 1.65
CA TYR A 60 6.40 0.35 2.51
C TYR A 60 7.83 0.54 3.05
N GLU A 61 8.48 -0.53 3.54
CA GLU A 61 9.85 -0.48 4.02
C GLU A 61 10.83 -0.10 2.92
N ASP A 62 10.68 -0.65 1.71
CA ASP A 62 11.55 -0.37 0.57
C ASP A 62 11.46 1.10 0.12
N LEU A 63 10.26 1.68 0.15
CA LEU A 63 10.05 3.11 -0.13
C LEU A 63 10.66 3.98 0.97
N ARG A 64 10.33 3.70 2.22
CA ARG A 64 10.79 4.46 3.39
C ARG A 64 12.32 4.49 3.50
N ASP A 65 12.94 3.35 3.22
CA ASP A 65 14.38 3.17 3.36
C ASP A 65 15.15 3.54 2.07
N GLY A 66 14.47 4.09 1.06
CA GLY A 66 15.08 4.56 -0.19
C GLY A 66 15.58 3.46 -1.11
N ARG A 67 15.16 2.20 -0.90
CA ARG A 67 15.52 1.07 -1.78
C ARG A 67 14.79 1.08 -3.11
N VAL A 68 13.65 1.76 -3.15
CA VAL A 68 12.83 1.95 -4.36
C VAL A 68 12.56 3.43 -4.54
N SER A 69 12.93 3.97 -5.71
CA SER A 69 12.76 5.37 -6.09
C SER A 69 11.96 5.56 -7.38
N GLN A 70 11.50 4.48 -7.98
CA GLN A 70 10.77 4.51 -9.25
C GLN A 70 9.62 3.52 -9.23
N ARG A 71 8.57 3.85 -9.99
CA ARG A 71 7.43 2.98 -10.29
C ARG A 71 7.16 3.05 -11.78
N GLN A 72 7.09 1.88 -12.42
CA GLN A 72 6.55 1.80 -13.77
C GLN A 72 5.04 1.84 -13.69
N LEU A 73 4.43 2.69 -14.51
CA LEU A 73 2.98 2.80 -14.59
C LEU A 73 2.49 1.82 -15.68
N GLU A 74 1.46 1.06 -15.39
CA GLU A 74 0.79 0.20 -16.36
C GLU A 74 -0.48 0.87 -16.91
N GLY A 75 -0.90 1.95 -16.24
CA GLY A 75 -2.05 2.74 -16.63
C GLY A 75 -2.14 4.04 -15.85
N PHE A 76 -3.02 4.91 -16.30
CA PHE A 76 -3.18 6.26 -15.74
C PHE A 76 -3.53 6.26 -14.24
N LEU A 77 -4.28 5.26 -13.78
CA LEU A 77 -4.68 5.18 -12.36
C LEU A 77 -3.52 4.81 -11.43
N ASP A 78 -2.45 4.22 -11.95
CA ASP A 78 -1.25 3.92 -11.16
C ASP A 78 -0.55 5.18 -10.65
N LEU A 79 -0.75 6.30 -11.35
CA LEU A 79 -0.26 7.61 -10.93
C LEU A 79 -0.78 7.99 -9.54
N LEU A 80 -2.02 7.65 -9.23
CA LEU A 80 -2.65 7.96 -7.95
C LEU A 80 -1.97 7.21 -6.79
N THR A 81 -1.63 5.95 -7.03
CA THR A 81 -0.83 5.16 -6.08
C THR A 81 0.60 5.70 -5.98
N ALA A 82 1.19 6.10 -7.10
CA ALA A 82 2.54 6.65 -7.15
C ALA A 82 2.68 7.95 -6.33
N LEU A 83 1.65 8.77 -6.21
CA LEU A 83 1.66 9.96 -5.35
C LEU A 83 1.84 9.61 -3.86
N VAL A 84 1.14 8.58 -3.37
CA VAL A 84 1.31 8.09 -1.99
C VAL A 84 2.72 7.52 -1.79
N GLU A 85 3.19 6.71 -2.73
CA GLU A 85 4.54 6.14 -2.69
C GLU A 85 5.63 7.21 -2.75
N ALA A 86 5.47 8.24 -3.58
CA ALA A 86 6.42 9.35 -3.68
C ALA A 86 6.53 10.12 -2.35
N ARG A 87 5.41 10.33 -1.63
CA ARG A 87 5.45 10.95 -0.31
C ARG A 87 6.24 10.09 0.69
N ILE A 88 6.01 8.77 0.70
CA ILE A 88 6.71 7.84 1.60
C ILE A 88 8.20 7.85 1.26
N ALA A 89 8.56 7.74 -0.02
CA ALA A 89 9.95 7.76 -0.50
C ALA A 89 10.66 9.11 -0.20
N ALA A 90 9.92 10.22 -0.21
CA ALA A 90 10.43 11.53 0.20
C ALA A 90 10.60 11.68 1.73
N GLY A 91 10.28 10.66 2.53
CA GLY A 91 10.34 10.69 3.99
C GLY A 91 9.32 11.65 4.63
N LEU A 92 8.27 12.04 3.90
CA LEU A 92 7.28 13.00 4.39
C LEU A 92 6.11 12.29 5.07
N THR A 93 5.72 12.84 6.24
CA THR A 93 4.44 12.48 6.86
C THR A 93 3.28 13.13 6.08
N GLN A 94 2.06 12.62 6.26
CA GLN A 94 0.85 13.23 5.71
C GLN A 94 0.69 14.69 6.19
N ARG A 95 1.05 14.96 7.44
CA ARG A 95 1.09 16.28 8.01
C ARG A 95 2.10 17.19 7.30
N ALA A 96 3.32 16.72 7.09
CA ALA A 96 4.36 17.51 6.41
C ALA A 96 3.99 17.84 4.97
N LEU A 97 3.34 16.91 4.24
CA LEU A 97 2.81 17.19 2.92
C LEU A 97 1.67 18.22 2.97
N ALA A 98 0.75 18.10 3.93
CA ALA A 98 -0.33 19.06 4.11
C ALA A 98 0.21 20.47 4.36
N GLU A 99 1.22 20.61 5.23
CA GLU A 99 1.89 21.90 5.52
C GLU A 99 2.51 22.50 4.25
N ARG A 100 3.18 21.71 3.40
CA ARG A 100 3.73 22.16 2.11
C ARG A 100 2.65 22.65 1.13
N LEU A 101 1.47 22.05 1.18
CA LEU A 101 0.34 22.39 0.31
C LEU A 101 -0.57 23.50 0.90
N GLY A 102 -0.28 23.98 2.11
CA GLY A 102 -1.16 24.93 2.80
C GLY A 102 -2.51 24.32 3.21
N LEU A 103 -2.56 23.03 3.49
CA LEU A 103 -3.77 22.25 3.80
C LEU A 103 -3.76 21.70 5.22
N GLN A 104 -4.92 21.23 5.67
CA GLN A 104 -5.03 20.45 6.89
C GLN A 104 -4.60 18.99 6.67
N GLU A 105 -3.94 18.39 7.65
CA GLU A 105 -3.51 16.98 7.59
C GLU A 105 -4.65 16.03 7.23
N GLN A 106 -5.84 16.23 7.81
CA GLN A 106 -7.03 15.43 7.54
C GLN A 106 -7.44 15.42 6.06
N GLN A 107 -7.14 16.48 5.32
CA GLN A 107 -7.41 16.54 3.89
C GLN A 107 -6.51 15.57 3.12
N VAL A 108 -5.21 15.57 3.41
CA VAL A 108 -4.24 14.63 2.81
C VAL A 108 -4.57 13.19 3.22
N GLN A 109 -4.89 12.95 4.48
CA GLN A 109 -5.31 11.63 4.96
C GLN A 109 -6.51 11.10 4.19
N ARG A 110 -7.52 11.93 3.94
CA ARG A 110 -8.72 11.56 3.18
C ARG A 110 -8.37 11.26 1.71
N TRP A 111 -7.53 12.06 1.10
CA TRP A 111 -7.11 11.84 -0.28
C TRP A 111 -6.36 10.51 -0.42
N GLU A 112 -5.38 10.27 0.43
CA GLU A 112 -4.60 9.03 0.39
C GLU A 112 -5.42 7.79 0.75
N ALA A 113 -6.36 7.89 1.68
CA ALA A 113 -7.26 6.79 2.02
C ALA A 113 -8.10 6.32 0.83
N ASN A 114 -8.39 7.24 -0.11
CA ASN A 114 -9.12 6.96 -1.35
C ASN A 114 -8.20 6.95 -2.59
N LEU A 115 -6.88 6.81 -2.39
CA LEU A 115 -5.89 6.85 -3.46
C LEU A 115 -6.11 8.04 -4.41
N TYR A 116 -6.34 9.23 -3.85
CA TYR A 116 -6.61 10.47 -4.58
C TYR A 116 -7.78 10.41 -5.58
N SER A 117 -8.64 9.39 -5.49
CA SER A 117 -9.83 9.28 -6.34
C SER A 117 -10.74 10.49 -6.16
N GLY A 118 -11.19 11.08 -7.27
CA GLY A 118 -12.05 12.27 -7.27
C GLY A 118 -11.33 13.60 -6.99
N VAL A 119 -10.00 13.58 -6.84
CA VAL A 119 -9.19 14.82 -6.75
C VAL A 119 -8.92 15.34 -8.17
N GLY A 120 -9.13 16.65 -8.39
CA GLY A 120 -8.94 17.26 -9.70
C GLY A 120 -7.47 17.25 -10.14
N MET A 121 -7.25 17.19 -11.45
CA MET A 121 -5.90 17.07 -12.06
C MET A 121 -4.94 18.19 -11.63
N GLU A 122 -5.43 19.43 -11.54
CA GLU A 122 -4.61 20.57 -11.08
C GLU A 122 -4.07 20.34 -9.67
N ARG A 123 -4.92 19.82 -8.79
CA ARG A 123 -4.53 19.49 -7.40
C ARG A 123 -3.57 18.32 -7.34
N LEU A 124 -3.75 17.29 -8.20
CA LEU A 124 -2.80 16.19 -8.32
C LEU A 124 -1.42 16.68 -8.78
N GLN A 125 -1.39 17.64 -9.70
CA GLN A 125 -0.15 18.27 -10.15
C GLN A 125 0.54 19.04 -9.02
N GLU A 126 -0.20 19.81 -8.23
CA GLU A 126 0.35 20.51 -7.05
C GLU A 126 0.96 19.53 -6.03
N VAL A 127 0.32 18.38 -5.82
CA VAL A 127 0.85 17.33 -4.94
C VAL A 127 2.15 16.75 -5.53
N ALA A 128 2.16 16.43 -6.81
CA ALA A 128 3.35 15.91 -7.49
C ALA A 128 4.52 16.89 -7.41
N ASP A 129 4.26 18.18 -7.64
CA ASP A 129 5.27 19.25 -7.56
C ASP A 129 5.82 19.40 -6.14
N ALA A 130 4.94 19.38 -5.11
CA ALA A 130 5.34 19.45 -3.69
C ALA A 130 6.19 18.25 -3.26
N LEU A 131 6.03 17.10 -3.93
CA LEU A 131 6.82 15.88 -3.70
C LEU A 131 8.11 15.84 -4.54
N GLY A 132 8.30 16.77 -5.48
CA GLY A 132 9.40 16.70 -6.45
C GLY A 132 9.29 15.50 -7.40
N MET A 133 8.08 15.01 -7.61
CA MET A 133 7.81 13.84 -8.43
C MET A 133 7.94 14.17 -9.91
N GLN A 134 8.61 13.30 -10.68
CA GLN A 134 8.70 13.40 -12.13
C GLN A 134 7.95 12.26 -12.79
N VAL A 135 6.99 12.60 -13.64
CA VAL A 135 6.25 11.63 -14.46
C VAL A 135 6.79 11.69 -15.89
N ARG A 136 7.16 10.52 -16.44
CA ARG A 136 7.58 10.39 -17.83
C ARG A 136 6.83 9.21 -18.43
N GLU A 137 5.92 9.50 -19.33
CA GLU A 137 5.12 8.51 -20.02
C GLU A 137 5.05 8.75 -21.52
N THR A 138 4.82 7.68 -22.27
CA THR A 138 4.56 7.74 -23.70
C THR A 138 3.14 7.26 -23.97
N VAL A 139 2.37 8.07 -24.67
CA VAL A 139 1.02 7.70 -25.12
C VAL A 139 1.08 7.22 -26.56
N SER A 140 0.57 6.00 -26.79
CA SER A 140 0.42 5.42 -28.13
C SER A 140 -1.03 5.55 -28.57
N TYR A 141 -1.22 5.89 -29.84
CA TYR A 141 -2.53 6.00 -30.46
C TYR A 141 -2.73 4.86 -31.46
N THR A 142 -3.94 4.30 -31.48
CA THR A 142 -4.34 3.43 -32.60
C THR A 142 -4.64 4.32 -33.79
N VAL A 143 -3.88 4.16 -34.85
CA VAL A 143 -4.10 4.85 -36.12
C VAL A 143 -4.92 3.94 -37.02
N PRO A 144 -6.04 4.40 -37.60
CA PRO A 144 -6.87 3.56 -38.49
C PRO A 144 -6.16 3.19 -39.78
#